data_8b7c3e6e97bca250c76522b8683fa3ee
#
_entry.id   8b7c3e6e97bca250c76522b8683fa3ee
#
_cell.length_a   1.000
_cell.length_b   1.000
_cell.length_c   1.000
_cell.angle_alpha   90.00
_cell.angle_beta   90.00
_cell.angle_gamma   90.00
#
_symmetry.space_group_name_H-M   'P 1'
#
loop_
_entity.id
_entity.type
_entity.pdbx_description
1 polymer ?
#
loop_
_entity_poly.entity_id
_entity_poly.type
_entity_poly.pdbx_seq_one_letter_code
_entity_poly.pdbx_strand_id
1 'polypeptide(L)'
;MINTRPIFSYSMHNFHQTDPIKSGLFCLAGIRQLLIAFTLFLCTLTNSYAAKVDTLSIQSPSMGKAIKTVVILPQNYSSKINYPVLYLLHGYSGNYSNWVKNSSVSALADQYGYMVVCPDGGFGSWYWDIANDKNYQYETFVSKELIDYVDQRYSTIKDRSGRAITGLSMGGHGALSLAIKHQDSYGAAGSTAGGVDFRPFPLNWEIKDRIGNYADVSQEWDNRVVMNMVPKLINNKLRLIIDCGKEDFFYTVNVALHDKLMYHNINHTFVTSEGGHNWEYWSRSIVYQMAFFKGYFDQAKKSEKKNG
;
A
#
# COMPACT_ATOMS: atom_id res chain seq x y z
N MET A 1 11.50 -103.62 38.84
CA MET A 1 11.59 -104.42 37.60
C MET A 1 11.28 -103.52 36.45
N ILE A 2 12.27 -103.09 35.70
CA ILE A 2 12.54 -103.32 34.29
C ILE A 2 11.30 -103.14 33.39
N ASN A 3 11.24 -102.11 32.55
CA ASN A 3 11.27 -102.24 31.09
C ASN A 3 11.16 -100.85 30.38
N THR A 4 12.19 -100.52 29.70
CA THR A 4 12.50 -100.41 28.25
C THR A 4 11.53 -99.63 27.33
N ARG A 5 12.09 -98.65 26.72
CA ARG A 5 11.94 -97.81 25.59
C ARG A 5 11.06 -98.28 24.37
N PRO A 6 10.65 -97.38 23.51
CA PRO A 6 11.53 -97.03 22.37
C PRO A 6 11.54 -95.53 21.95
N ILE A 7 12.57 -95.21 21.15
CA ILE A 7 13.00 -93.95 20.51
C ILE A 7 12.14 -93.71 19.32
N PHE A 8 11.66 -92.45 19.16
CA PHE A 8 11.20 -91.92 17.89
C PHE A 8 12.07 -90.72 17.48
N SER A 9 12.69 -90.87 16.29
CA SER A 9 13.44 -89.82 15.63
C SER A 9 12.47 -88.83 14.95
N TYR A 10 12.63 -87.52 15.20
CA TYR A 10 11.97 -86.48 14.45
C TYR A 10 12.97 -85.79 13.53
N SER A 11 12.62 -85.76 12.26
CA SER A 11 13.28 -85.05 11.17
C SER A 11 13.20 -83.54 11.40
N MET A 12 14.35 -82.89 11.38
CA MET A 12 14.42 -81.43 11.38
C MET A 12 14.04 -80.87 10.02
N HIS A 13 12.92 -80.13 9.94
CA HIS A 13 12.59 -79.29 8.81
C HIS A 13 13.35 -77.97 8.99
N ASN A 14 14.11 -77.63 7.99
CA ASN A 14 14.79 -76.29 7.84
C ASN A 14 13.77 -75.16 7.79
N PHE A 15 13.65 -74.41 8.84
CA PHE A 15 13.01 -73.10 8.80
C PHE A 15 14.02 -72.11 8.25
N HIS A 16 13.73 -71.60 7.05
CA HIS A 16 14.39 -70.40 6.54
C HIS A 16 14.06 -69.23 7.46
N GLN A 17 14.99 -68.83 8.29
CA GLN A 17 14.95 -67.58 9.06
C GLN A 17 15.14 -66.41 8.06
N THR A 18 14.06 -65.70 7.72
CA THR A 18 14.14 -64.42 7.05
C THR A 18 14.64 -63.37 8.03
N ASP A 19 15.78 -62.78 7.74
CA ASP A 19 16.48 -61.81 8.56
C ASP A 19 15.61 -60.55 8.76
N PRO A 20 15.05 -60.24 9.97
CA PRO A 20 14.14 -59.13 10.19
C PRO A 20 14.82 -57.77 10.01
N ILE A 21 16.16 -57.72 10.00
CA ILE A 21 16.95 -56.50 9.81
C ILE A 21 16.91 -56.01 8.37
N LYS A 22 16.86 -56.89 7.37
CA LYS A 22 16.82 -56.50 5.95
C LYS A 22 15.47 -55.92 5.54
N SER A 23 14.36 -56.42 6.06
CA SER A 23 13.01 -55.89 5.75
C SER A 23 12.77 -54.51 6.34
N GLY A 24 13.34 -54.18 7.51
CA GLY A 24 13.26 -52.85 8.13
C GLY A 24 14.03 -51.78 7.38
N LEU A 25 15.22 -52.11 6.81
CA LEU A 25 16.02 -51.16 6.03
C LEU A 25 15.36 -50.79 4.70
N PHE A 26 14.70 -51.74 4.02
CA PHE A 26 13.96 -51.44 2.77
C PHE A 26 12.73 -50.59 3.02
N CYS A 27 12.03 -50.75 4.12
CA CYS A 27 10.87 -49.93 4.48
C CYS A 27 11.30 -48.50 4.83
N LEU A 28 12.38 -48.31 5.58
CA LEU A 28 12.93 -46.98 5.92
C LEU A 28 13.47 -46.23 4.72
N ALA A 29 14.09 -46.91 3.75
CA ALA A 29 14.55 -46.29 2.50
C ALA A 29 13.38 -45.82 1.64
N GLY A 30 12.30 -46.58 1.54
CA GLY A 30 11.08 -46.19 0.82
C GLY A 30 10.37 -44.96 1.43
N ILE A 31 10.26 -44.91 2.77
CA ILE A 31 9.68 -43.77 3.49
C ILE A 31 10.53 -42.52 3.29
N ARG A 32 11.85 -42.65 3.34
CA ARG A 32 12.78 -41.52 3.10
C ARG A 32 12.68 -40.99 1.69
N GLN A 33 12.53 -41.81 0.66
CA GLN A 33 12.33 -41.40 -0.72
C GLN A 33 10.97 -40.72 -0.93
N LEU A 34 9.90 -41.22 -0.30
CA LEU A 34 8.57 -40.59 -0.32
C LEU A 34 8.57 -39.24 0.39
N LEU A 35 9.26 -39.07 1.52
CA LEU A 35 9.41 -37.81 2.22
C LEU A 35 10.21 -36.80 1.38
N ILE A 36 11.29 -37.22 0.72
CA ILE A 36 12.08 -36.35 -0.17
C ILE A 36 11.25 -35.95 -1.38
N ALA A 37 10.50 -36.85 -2.01
CA ALA A 37 9.62 -36.55 -3.13
C ALA A 37 8.48 -35.59 -2.73
N PHE A 38 7.90 -35.77 -1.54
CA PHE A 38 6.87 -34.89 -1.00
C PHE A 38 7.40 -33.49 -0.67
N THR A 39 8.63 -33.41 -0.10
CA THR A 39 9.28 -32.11 0.18
C THR A 39 9.65 -31.38 -1.13
N LEU A 40 10.16 -32.09 -2.13
CA LEU A 40 10.41 -31.55 -3.46
C LEU A 40 9.12 -31.11 -4.15
N PHE A 41 8.05 -31.85 -4.03
CA PHE A 41 6.73 -31.49 -4.56
C PHE A 41 6.14 -30.25 -3.86
N LEU A 42 6.27 -30.11 -2.53
CA LEU A 42 5.90 -28.90 -1.81
C LEU A 42 6.73 -27.68 -2.25
N CYS A 43 8.03 -27.84 -2.49
CA CYS A 43 8.89 -26.76 -2.97
C CYS A 43 8.54 -26.30 -4.40
N THR A 44 7.96 -27.15 -5.23
CA THR A 44 7.53 -26.75 -6.60
C THR A 44 6.20 -26.00 -6.63
N LEU A 45 5.43 -26.03 -5.52
CA LEU A 45 4.14 -25.33 -5.41
C LEU A 45 4.29 -23.85 -4.99
N THR A 46 5.47 -23.44 -4.55
CA THR A 46 5.73 -22.01 -4.29
C THR A 46 6.17 -21.31 -5.56
N ASN A 47 5.28 -21.16 -6.52
CA ASN A 47 5.41 -20.09 -7.48
C ASN A 47 5.27 -18.79 -6.68
N SER A 48 6.40 -18.23 -6.23
CA SER A 48 6.44 -16.89 -5.67
C SER A 48 6.19 -15.90 -6.82
N TYR A 49 4.92 -15.71 -7.11
CA TYR A 49 4.49 -14.72 -8.06
C TYR A 49 4.47 -13.38 -7.34
N ALA A 50 5.27 -12.44 -7.78
CA ALA A 50 5.32 -11.09 -7.24
C ALA A 50 4.55 -10.15 -8.17
N ALA A 51 3.93 -9.13 -7.59
CA ALA A 51 3.36 -8.03 -8.36
C ALA A 51 4.39 -7.48 -9.35
N LYS A 52 3.94 -7.12 -10.56
CA LYS A 52 4.82 -6.51 -11.55
C LYS A 52 5.06 -5.05 -11.19
N VAL A 53 6.31 -4.66 -11.00
CA VAL A 53 6.74 -3.31 -10.67
C VAL A 53 7.45 -2.69 -11.86
N ASP A 54 6.85 -1.70 -12.50
CA ASP A 54 7.42 -0.96 -13.61
C ASP A 54 7.81 0.45 -13.15
N THR A 55 8.94 0.97 -13.65
CA THR A 55 9.29 2.39 -13.48
C THR A 55 9.15 3.10 -14.81
N LEU A 56 8.31 4.11 -14.84
CA LEU A 56 7.99 4.90 -16.03
C LEU A 56 8.59 6.31 -15.91
N SER A 57 8.78 6.95 -17.05
CA SER A 57 9.12 8.36 -17.17
C SER A 57 7.96 9.05 -17.88
N ILE A 58 7.11 9.75 -17.12
CA ILE A 58 5.86 10.35 -17.60
C ILE A 58 6.11 11.83 -17.87
N GLN A 59 5.84 12.29 -19.10
CA GLN A 59 5.93 13.69 -19.43
C GLN A 59 4.84 14.48 -18.73
N SER A 60 5.22 15.56 -18.05
CA SER A 60 4.31 16.56 -17.51
C SER A 60 4.26 17.76 -18.46
N PRO A 61 3.18 17.96 -19.19
CA PRO A 61 3.01 19.14 -20.05
C PRO A 61 3.08 20.45 -19.27
N SER A 62 2.49 20.51 -18.07
CA SER A 62 2.48 21.72 -17.23
C SER A 62 3.88 22.10 -16.73
N MET A 63 4.75 21.12 -16.47
CA MET A 63 6.13 21.36 -16.01
C MET A 63 7.18 21.27 -17.11
N GLY A 64 6.84 20.77 -18.31
CA GLY A 64 7.79 20.60 -19.41
C GLY A 64 8.92 19.59 -19.11
N LYS A 65 8.73 18.68 -18.16
CA LYS A 65 9.73 17.70 -17.73
C LYS A 65 9.14 16.31 -17.54
N ALA A 66 10.01 15.31 -17.58
CA ALA A 66 9.62 13.93 -17.30
C ALA A 66 9.66 13.63 -15.80
N ILE A 67 8.60 13.04 -15.27
CA ILE A 67 8.46 12.67 -13.86
C ILE A 67 8.54 11.14 -13.76
N LYS A 68 9.48 10.64 -12.96
CA LYS A 68 9.59 9.21 -12.70
C LYS A 68 8.42 8.75 -11.84
N THR A 69 7.85 7.61 -12.20
CA THR A 69 6.68 7.06 -11.51
C THR A 69 6.80 5.53 -11.47
N VAL A 70 6.64 4.94 -10.30
CA VAL A 70 6.48 3.48 -10.17
C VAL A 70 5.02 3.14 -10.35
N VAL A 71 4.74 2.11 -11.14
CA VAL A 71 3.42 1.48 -11.27
C VAL A 71 3.53 0.03 -10.85
N ILE A 72 2.73 -0.37 -9.89
CA ILE A 72 2.63 -1.72 -9.38
C ILE A 72 1.33 -2.32 -9.90
N LEU A 73 1.45 -3.37 -10.69
CA LEU A 73 0.32 -4.13 -11.21
C LEU A 73 0.17 -5.41 -10.37
N PRO A 74 -1.07 -5.77 -9.96
CA PRO A 74 -1.28 -7.07 -9.33
C PRO A 74 -0.85 -8.20 -10.29
N GLN A 75 -0.37 -9.30 -9.74
CA GLN A 75 0.18 -10.42 -10.51
C GLN A 75 -0.74 -10.87 -11.66
N ASN A 76 -2.02 -10.99 -11.37
CA ASN A 76 -3.03 -11.43 -12.34
C ASN A 76 -3.61 -10.27 -13.17
N TYR A 77 -2.85 -9.16 -13.33
CA TYR A 77 -3.30 -8.05 -14.16
C TYR A 77 -3.62 -8.50 -15.58
N SER A 78 -4.80 -8.12 -16.06
CA SER A 78 -5.28 -8.39 -17.41
C SER A 78 -5.90 -7.13 -18.01
N SER A 79 -5.58 -6.82 -19.24
CA SER A 79 -6.19 -5.70 -19.97
C SER A 79 -7.69 -5.86 -20.25
N LYS A 80 -8.26 -7.04 -19.93
CA LYS A 80 -9.70 -7.34 -20.09
C LYS A 80 -10.53 -6.97 -18.86
N ILE A 81 -9.89 -6.56 -17.75
CA ILE A 81 -10.54 -6.24 -16.47
C ILE A 81 -10.11 -4.84 -16.05
N ASN A 82 -11.05 -4.01 -15.63
CA ASN A 82 -10.73 -2.69 -15.10
C ASN A 82 -10.40 -2.78 -13.61
N TYR A 83 -9.28 -2.17 -13.22
CA TYR A 83 -8.75 -2.19 -11.86
C TYR A 83 -8.91 -0.84 -11.15
N PRO A 84 -9.20 -0.85 -9.85
CA PRO A 84 -9.06 0.34 -9.03
C PRO A 84 -7.59 0.74 -8.92
N VAL A 85 -7.32 2.03 -8.67
CA VAL A 85 -5.98 2.60 -8.56
C VAL A 85 -5.83 3.36 -7.25
N LEU A 86 -4.77 3.05 -6.50
CA LEU A 86 -4.29 3.83 -5.37
C LEU A 86 -3.09 4.67 -5.80
N TYR A 87 -3.21 6.00 -5.76
CA TYR A 87 -2.09 6.93 -5.90
C TYR A 87 -1.42 7.10 -4.54
N LEU A 88 -0.11 6.84 -4.46
CA LEU A 88 0.63 6.73 -3.20
C LEU A 88 1.83 7.68 -3.19
N LEU A 89 1.72 8.74 -2.40
CA LEU A 89 2.62 9.88 -2.39
C LEU A 89 3.74 9.73 -1.35
N HIS A 90 4.98 10.09 -1.73
CA HIS A 90 6.12 10.09 -0.82
C HIS A 90 6.20 11.37 0.01
N GLY A 91 7.03 11.37 1.07
CA GLY A 91 7.28 12.52 1.94
C GLY A 91 8.36 13.46 1.41
N TYR A 92 8.61 14.54 2.17
CA TYR A 92 9.68 15.49 1.90
C TYR A 92 11.03 14.78 1.70
N SER A 93 11.83 15.25 0.75
CA SER A 93 13.10 14.66 0.32
C SER A 93 13.06 13.20 -0.19
N GLY A 94 11.87 12.61 -0.28
CA GLY A 94 11.66 11.29 -0.84
C GLY A 94 11.64 11.27 -2.36
N ASN A 95 11.27 10.11 -2.92
CA ASN A 95 11.09 9.91 -4.36
C ASN A 95 10.13 8.75 -4.67
N TYR A 96 9.83 8.57 -5.95
CA TYR A 96 8.93 7.54 -6.49
C TYR A 96 9.22 6.10 -6.03
N SER A 97 10.46 5.75 -5.62
CA SER A 97 10.83 4.38 -5.26
C SER A 97 10.71 4.07 -3.77
N ASN A 98 10.47 5.07 -2.92
CA ASN A 98 10.55 4.91 -1.47
C ASN A 98 9.57 3.87 -0.92
N TRP A 99 8.32 3.90 -1.37
CA TRP A 99 7.31 2.96 -0.91
C TRP A 99 7.63 1.52 -1.26
N VAL A 100 8.10 1.26 -2.48
CA VAL A 100 8.48 -0.10 -2.92
C VAL A 100 9.69 -0.62 -2.14
N LYS A 101 10.65 0.26 -1.84
CA LYS A 101 11.89 -0.13 -1.15
C LYS A 101 11.71 -0.38 0.35
N ASN A 102 10.79 0.36 1.00
CA ASN A 102 10.73 0.42 2.45
C ASN A 102 9.43 -0.16 3.03
N SER A 103 8.57 -0.76 2.21
CA SER A 103 7.30 -1.33 2.67
C SER A 103 6.88 -2.56 1.87
N SER A 104 5.83 -3.21 2.33
CA SER A 104 5.21 -4.36 1.66
C SER A 104 4.20 -3.98 0.57
N VAL A 105 4.22 -2.75 0.07
CA VAL A 105 3.19 -2.22 -0.85
C VAL A 105 2.98 -3.08 -2.09
N SER A 106 4.05 -3.67 -2.66
CA SER A 106 3.93 -4.54 -3.84
C SER A 106 3.17 -5.82 -3.53
N ALA A 107 3.47 -6.47 -2.41
CA ALA A 107 2.76 -7.66 -1.97
C ALA A 107 1.28 -7.35 -1.61
N LEU A 108 1.03 -6.20 -1.00
CA LEU A 108 -0.33 -5.76 -0.67
C LEU A 108 -1.16 -5.41 -1.92
N ALA A 109 -0.54 -4.80 -2.95
CA ALA A 109 -1.20 -4.54 -4.23
C ALA A 109 -1.66 -5.86 -4.88
N ASP A 110 -0.82 -6.88 -4.82
CA ASP A 110 -1.14 -8.21 -5.31
C ASP A 110 -2.25 -8.86 -4.47
N GLN A 111 -2.10 -8.88 -3.16
CA GLN A 111 -3.08 -9.44 -2.22
C GLN A 111 -4.47 -8.83 -2.37
N TYR A 112 -4.55 -7.52 -2.56
CA TYR A 112 -5.83 -6.80 -2.65
C TYR A 112 -6.36 -6.64 -4.08
N GLY A 113 -5.55 -6.95 -5.10
CA GLY A 113 -5.96 -6.96 -6.49
C GLY A 113 -6.31 -5.58 -7.05
N TYR A 114 -5.57 -4.53 -6.69
CA TYR A 114 -5.67 -3.20 -7.28
C TYR A 114 -4.28 -2.63 -7.60
N MET A 115 -4.24 -1.67 -8.50
CA MET A 115 -3.00 -1.02 -8.94
C MET A 115 -2.53 0.01 -7.91
N VAL A 116 -1.20 0.18 -7.79
CA VAL A 116 -0.62 1.28 -7.02
C VAL A 116 0.29 2.12 -7.92
N VAL A 117 0.17 3.44 -7.83
CA VAL A 117 0.94 4.40 -8.62
C VAL A 117 1.68 5.33 -7.68
N CYS A 118 3.02 5.30 -7.72
CA CYS A 118 3.89 6.08 -6.84
C CYS A 118 4.65 7.12 -7.69
N PRO A 119 4.14 8.34 -7.88
CA PRO A 119 4.84 9.38 -8.62
C PRO A 119 5.98 9.97 -7.80
N ASP A 120 6.99 10.50 -8.49
CA ASP A 120 7.92 11.47 -7.89
C ASP A 120 7.18 12.78 -7.67
N GLY A 121 7.10 13.23 -6.44
CA GLY A 121 6.48 14.49 -6.05
C GLY A 121 7.46 15.66 -6.01
N GLY A 122 8.73 15.44 -6.39
CA GLY A 122 9.79 16.43 -6.29
C GLY A 122 10.20 16.78 -4.86
N PHE A 123 11.33 17.44 -4.77
CA PHE A 123 11.87 17.87 -3.49
C PHE A 123 11.07 19.06 -2.94
N GLY A 124 10.44 18.91 -1.78
CA GLY A 124 9.74 19.99 -1.08
C GLY A 124 8.61 20.66 -1.87
N SER A 125 7.93 19.92 -2.78
CA SER A 125 6.83 20.48 -3.57
C SER A 125 5.53 20.65 -2.80
N TRP A 126 5.35 19.88 -1.74
CA TRP A 126 4.09 19.76 -0.99
C TRP A 126 2.88 19.41 -1.88
N TYR A 127 3.17 18.95 -3.11
CA TYR A 127 2.17 18.64 -4.14
C TYR A 127 1.31 19.85 -4.55
N TRP A 128 1.92 21.04 -4.51
CA TRP A 128 1.28 22.29 -4.89
C TRP A 128 1.60 22.69 -6.33
N ASP A 129 0.74 23.52 -6.91
CA ASP A 129 1.07 24.37 -8.04
C ASP A 129 1.57 25.72 -7.50
N ILE A 130 2.74 26.14 -7.96
CA ILE A 130 3.35 27.42 -7.60
C ILE A 130 3.22 28.36 -8.80
N ALA A 131 2.43 29.43 -8.64
CA ALA A 131 2.02 30.30 -9.75
C ALA A 131 3.19 30.85 -10.58
N ASN A 132 4.31 31.19 -9.94
CA ASN A 132 5.47 31.80 -10.57
C ASN A 132 6.62 30.81 -10.80
N ASP A 133 6.42 29.50 -10.59
CA ASP A 133 7.44 28.49 -10.83
C ASP A 133 6.86 27.31 -11.61
N LYS A 134 7.11 27.30 -12.92
CA LYS A 134 6.66 26.22 -13.80
C LYS A 134 7.27 24.86 -13.48
N ASN A 135 8.34 24.79 -12.68
CA ASN A 135 8.92 23.51 -12.25
C ASN A 135 8.11 22.84 -11.14
N TYR A 136 7.17 23.55 -10.52
CA TYR A 136 6.36 23.10 -9.40
C TYR A 136 4.86 23.23 -9.72
N GLN A 137 4.38 22.35 -10.60
CA GLN A 137 2.95 22.19 -10.95
C GLN A 137 2.49 20.77 -10.56
N TYR A 138 2.76 20.39 -9.30
CA TYR A 138 2.54 19.02 -8.85
C TYR A 138 1.08 18.70 -8.50
N GLU A 139 0.25 19.71 -8.18
CA GLU A 139 -1.20 19.54 -8.08
C GLU A 139 -1.78 19.15 -9.44
N THR A 140 -1.48 19.92 -10.48
CA THR A 140 -1.90 19.64 -11.86
C THR A 140 -1.36 18.28 -12.33
N PHE A 141 -0.09 17.98 -12.06
CA PHE A 141 0.50 16.72 -12.47
C PHE A 141 -0.22 15.53 -11.83
N VAL A 142 -0.38 15.49 -10.51
CA VAL A 142 -0.92 14.32 -9.80
C VAL A 142 -2.43 14.18 -9.99
N SER A 143 -3.18 15.30 -9.99
CA SER A 143 -4.64 15.26 -10.04
C SER A 143 -5.23 15.19 -11.44
N LYS A 144 -4.42 15.45 -12.49
CA LYS A 144 -4.87 15.45 -13.88
C LYS A 144 -3.94 14.65 -14.80
N GLU A 145 -2.72 15.13 -15.03
CA GLU A 145 -1.82 14.58 -16.05
C GLU A 145 -1.48 13.11 -15.79
N LEU A 146 -1.19 12.77 -14.54
CA LEU A 146 -0.89 11.39 -14.12
C LEU A 146 -2.12 10.50 -14.22
N ILE A 147 -3.30 10.99 -13.82
CA ILE A 147 -4.56 10.24 -13.93
C ILE A 147 -4.84 9.93 -15.40
N ASP A 148 -4.79 10.95 -16.26
CA ASP A 148 -5.03 10.80 -17.70
C ASP A 148 -4.07 9.80 -18.34
N TYR A 149 -2.77 9.87 -17.99
CA TYR A 149 -1.76 8.94 -18.48
C TYR A 149 -2.03 7.49 -18.05
N VAL A 150 -2.34 7.29 -16.76
CA VAL A 150 -2.59 5.95 -16.20
C VAL A 150 -3.87 5.35 -16.80
N ASP A 151 -4.92 6.13 -16.96
CA ASP A 151 -6.20 5.70 -17.53
C ASP A 151 -6.12 5.40 -19.03
N GLN A 152 -5.16 6.01 -19.76
CA GLN A 152 -4.90 5.71 -21.18
C GLN A 152 -4.04 4.46 -21.35
N ARG A 153 -3.11 4.23 -20.43
CA ARG A 153 -2.11 3.17 -20.56
C ARG A 153 -2.54 1.83 -19.97
N TYR A 154 -3.40 1.86 -18.95
CA TYR A 154 -3.81 0.68 -18.20
C TYR A 154 -5.33 0.55 -18.16
N SER A 155 -5.80 -0.67 -17.92
CA SER A 155 -7.22 -0.94 -17.74
C SER A 155 -7.65 -0.56 -16.32
N THR A 156 -8.15 0.66 -16.17
CA THR A 156 -8.56 1.25 -14.90
C THR A 156 -10.06 1.50 -14.86
N ILE A 157 -10.62 1.57 -13.65
CA ILE A 157 -11.94 2.15 -13.41
C ILE A 157 -11.76 3.66 -13.47
N LYS A 158 -12.28 4.29 -14.54
CA LYS A 158 -11.95 5.69 -14.94
C LYS A 158 -12.73 6.77 -14.20
N ASP A 159 -13.47 6.44 -13.18
CA ASP A 159 -14.20 7.39 -12.34
C ASP A 159 -13.70 7.37 -10.89
N ARG A 160 -14.27 8.26 -10.07
CA ARG A 160 -13.86 8.40 -8.67
C ARG A 160 -14.07 7.15 -7.82
N SER A 161 -15.00 6.26 -8.21
CA SER A 161 -15.26 5.01 -7.47
C SER A 161 -14.07 4.05 -7.53
N GLY A 162 -13.29 4.13 -8.59
CA GLY A 162 -12.06 3.37 -8.81
C GLY A 162 -10.77 4.08 -8.37
N ARG A 163 -10.82 5.29 -7.77
CA ARG A 163 -9.61 6.03 -7.41
C ARG A 163 -9.53 6.39 -5.93
N ALA A 164 -8.38 6.07 -5.35
CA ALA A 164 -8.00 6.51 -4.02
C ALA A 164 -6.61 7.16 -4.05
N ILE A 165 -6.32 8.01 -3.06
CA ILE A 165 -5.03 8.66 -2.90
C ILE A 165 -4.62 8.65 -1.44
N THR A 166 -3.35 8.36 -1.15
CA THR A 166 -2.77 8.47 0.19
C THR A 166 -1.28 8.78 0.12
N GLY A 167 -0.67 9.01 1.25
CA GLY A 167 0.77 9.24 1.34
C GLY A 167 1.24 9.48 2.76
N LEU A 168 2.56 9.62 2.93
CA LEU A 168 3.18 9.89 4.21
C LEU A 168 3.68 11.35 4.30
N SER A 169 3.61 11.97 5.48
CA SER A 169 4.22 13.27 5.75
C SER A 169 3.76 14.36 4.76
N MET A 170 4.67 14.95 3.99
CA MET A 170 4.35 15.84 2.85
C MET A 170 3.36 15.18 1.87
N GLY A 171 3.49 13.87 1.61
CA GLY A 171 2.56 13.12 0.77
C GLY A 171 1.19 12.90 1.41
N GLY A 172 1.12 12.79 2.73
CA GLY A 172 -0.14 12.75 3.47
C GLY A 172 -0.91 14.07 3.39
N HIS A 173 -0.18 15.20 3.50
CA HIS A 173 -0.71 16.52 3.21
C HIS A 173 -1.23 16.59 1.76
N GLY A 174 -0.37 16.23 0.79
CA GLY A 174 -0.71 16.25 -0.63
C GLY A 174 -1.96 15.44 -0.95
N ALA A 175 -2.02 14.21 -0.44
CA ALA A 175 -3.14 13.31 -0.68
C ALA A 175 -4.48 13.89 -0.20
N LEU A 176 -4.53 14.40 1.04
CA LEU A 176 -5.76 15.02 1.57
C LEU A 176 -6.10 16.32 0.83
N SER A 177 -5.13 17.21 0.59
CA SER A 177 -5.39 18.49 -0.06
C SER A 177 -5.88 18.29 -1.49
N LEU A 178 -5.25 17.39 -2.27
CA LEU A 178 -5.66 17.05 -3.62
C LEU A 178 -7.05 16.40 -3.66
N ALA A 179 -7.32 15.44 -2.78
CA ALA A 179 -8.63 14.80 -2.74
C ALA A 179 -9.75 15.77 -2.35
N ILE A 180 -9.51 16.71 -1.42
CA ILE A 180 -10.49 17.71 -1.02
C ILE A 180 -10.76 18.71 -2.16
N LYS A 181 -9.74 19.11 -2.90
CA LYS A 181 -9.89 20.03 -4.05
C LYS A 181 -10.53 19.34 -5.25
N HIS A 182 -10.25 18.05 -5.46
CA HIS A 182 -10.67 17.27 -6.63
C HIS A 182 -11.58 16.10 -6.24
N GLN A 183 -12.65 16.38 -5.44
CA GLN A 183 -13.59 15.36 -4.94
C GLN A 183 -14.31 14.59 -6.05
N ASP A 184 -14.31 15.07 -7.29
CA ASP A 184 -14.87 14.37 -8.44
C ASP A 184 -13.89 13.38 -9.09
N SER A 185 -12.59 13.50 -8.78
CA SER A 185 -11.54 12.61 -9.27
C SER A 185 -11.25 11.45 -8.31
N TYR A 186 -11.36 11.68 -7.00
CA TYR A 186 -11.05 10.70 -5.97
C TYR A 186 -12.29 10.36 -5.13
N GLY A 187 -12.48 9.09 -4.80
CA GLY A 187 -13.57 8.65 -3.93
C GLY A 187 -13.14 8.29 -2.51
N ALA A 188 -11.82 8.04 -2.32
CA ALA A 188 -11.25 7.82 -1.00
C ALA A 188 -9.88 8.49 -0.88
N ALA A 189 -9.54 8.94 0.32
CA ALA A 189 -8.25 9.55 0.62
C ALA A 189 -7.71 9.13 1.98
N GLY A 190 -6.39 9.09 2.09
CA GLY A 190 -5.70 8.80 3.35
C GLY A 190 -4.53 9.73 3.63
N SER A 191 -4.05 9.68 4.86
CA SER A 191 -2.86 10.40 5.30
C SER A 191 -2.18 9.63 6.41
N THR A 192 -0.90 9.32 6.24
CA THR A 192 -0.05 8.77 7.29
C THR A 192 0.89 9.84 7.79
N ALA A 193 0.77 10.20 9.07
CA ALA A 193 1.62 11.22 9.71
C ALA A 193 1.72 12.50 8.86
N GLY A 194 0.60 12.94 8.29
CA GLY A 194 0.57 14.05 7.33
C GLY A 194 0.86 15.40 7.96
N GLY A 195 1.55 16.28 7.21
CA GLY A 195 1.72 17.70 7.57
C GLY A 195 0.44 18.49 7.33
N VAL A 196 -0.66 18.10 7.97
CA VAL A 196 -2.01 18.65 7.74
C VAL A 196 -2.19 20.07 8.20
N ASP A 197 -1.33 20.50 9.13
CA ASP A 197 -1.10 21.89 9.50
C ASP A 197 0.40 22.09 9.74
N PHE A 198 1.07 22.78 8.83
CA PHE A 198 2.51 23.03 8.90
C PHE A 198 2.85 24.42 9.48
N ARG A 199 1.86 25.25 9.83
CA ARG A 199 2.08 26.60 10.36
C ARG A 199 2.87 26.64 11.67
N PRO A 200 2.81 25.61 12.56
CA PRO A 200 3.69 25.54 13.72
C PRO A 200 5.18 25.39 13.39
N PHE A 201 5.52 25.13 12.12
CA PHE A 201 6.88 24.81 11.66
C PHE A 201 7.35 25.76 10.53
N PRO A 202 7.30 27.10 10.72
CA PRO A 202 7.44 28.07 9.61
C PRO A 202 8.83 28.11 8.95
N LEU A 203 9.84 27.52 9.59
CA LEU A 203 11.21 27.49 9.08
C LEU A 203 11.62 26.13 8.47
N ASN A 204 10.70 25.16 8.45
CA ASN A 204 11.00 23.80 8.04
C ASN A 204 10.59 23.52 6.58
N TRP A 205 11.24 22.50 5.97
CA TRP A 205 10.86 21.86 4.69
C TRP A 205 10.75 22.84 3.51
N GLU A 206 11.47 23.97 3.55
CA GLU A 206 11.54 25.00 2.47
C GLU A 206 10.16 25.56 2.08
N ILE A 207 9.17 25.49 2.97
CA ILE A 207 7.83 26.01 2.69
C ILE A 207 7.90 27.50 2.37
N LYS A 208 8.67 28.27 3.16
CA LYS A 208 8.87 29.72 2.91
C LYS A 208 9.47 30.02 1.54
N ASP A 209 10.33 29.13 1.02
CA ASP A 209 10.97 29.32 -0.28
C ASP A 209 10.00 29.04 -1.43
N ARG A 210 8.89 28.33 -1.17
CA ARG A 210 7.81 28.08 -2.13
C ARG A 210 6.73 29.13 -2.14
N ILE A 211 6.30 29.59 -0.95
CA ILE A 211 5.11 30.42 -0.80
C ILE A 211 5.36 31.72 -0.04
N GLY A 212 6.59 32.03 0.38
CA GLY A 212 6.96 33.22 1.17
C GLY A 212 6.94 32.98 2.68
N ASN A 213 7.51 33.92 3.45
CA ASN A 213 7.53 33.80 4.89
C ASN A 213 6.11 33.90 5.48
N TYR A 214 5.82 33.12 6.50
CA TYR A 214 4.52 33.14 7.16
C TYR A 214 4.10 34.54 7.66
N ALA A 215 5.04 35.31 8.21
CA ALA A 215 4.76 36.66 8.70
C ALA A 215 4.32 37.63 7.60
N ASP A 216 4.77 37.43 6.35
CA ASP A 216 4.52 38.33 5.23
C ASP A 216 3.27 37.92 4.43
N VAL A 217 2.99 36.60 4.36
CA VAL A 217 1.96 36.02 3.49
C VAL A 217 1.13 34.95 4.21
N SER A 218 0.72 35.21 5.44
CA SER A 218 -0.02 34.24 6.30
C SER A 218 -1.27 33.65 5.62
N GLN A 219 -2.00 34.45 4.84
CA GLN A 219 -3.18 33.98 4.10
C GLN A 219 -2.84 32.91 3.07
N GLU A 220 -1.67 32.97 2.42
CA GLU A 220 -1.22 31.97 1.45
C GLU A 220 -0.92 30.63 2.17
N TRP A 221 -0.38 30.68 3.38
CA TRP A 221 -0.20 29.51 4.23
C TRP A 221 -1.56 28.93 4.67
N ASP A 222 -2.46 29.79 5.12
CA ASP A 222 -3.80 29.39 5.56
C ASP A 222 -4.60 28.73 4.45
N ASN A 223 -4.47 29.19 3.20
CA ASN A 223 -5.13 28.60 2.04
C ASN A 223 -4.61 27.20 1.69
N ARG A 224 -3.40 26.84 2.14
CA ARG A 224 -2.75 25.57 1.78
C ARG A 224 -2.82 24.50 2.84
N VAL A 225 -3.12 24.82 4.10
CA VAL A 225 -3.23 23.80 5.15
C VAL A 225 -4.54 23.02 5.04
N VAL A 226 -4.44 21.69 5.13
CA VAL A 226 -5.60 20.78 5.08
C VAL A 226 -6.63 21.13 6.16
N MET A 227 -6.16 21.55 7.33
CA MET A 227 -6.99 21.99 8.45
C MET A 227 -8.04 23.02 8.00
N ASN A 228 -7.69 23.96 7.14
CA ASN A 228 -8.60 25.01 6.68
C ASN A 228 -9.46 24.59 5.47
N MET A 229 -9.19 23.40 4.91
CA MET A 229 -9.99 22.86 3.81
C MET A 229 -11.19 22.03 4.29
N VAL A 230 -11.25 21.66 5.57
CA VAL A 230 -12.35 20.85 6.16
C VAL A 230 -13.75 21.37 5.79
N PRO A 231 -14.04 22.68 5.80
CA PRO A 231 -15.36 23.19 5.39
C PRO A 231 -15.75 22.92 3.92
N LYS A 232 -14.77 22.55 3.07
CA LYS A 232 -15.03 22.19 1.66
C LYS A 232 -15.46 20.72 1.49
N LEU A 233 -15.36 19.91 2.54
CA LEU A 233 -15.76 18.50 2.52
C LEU A 233 -17.29 18.38 2.55
N ILE A 234 -17.79 17.52 1.66
CA ILE A 234 -19.17 17.05 1.72
C ILE A 234 -19.15 15.69 2.42
N ASN A 235 -19.88 15.55 3.53
CA ASN A 235 -19.89 14.31 4.29
C ASN A 235 -20.27 13.11 3.39
N ASN A 236 -19.55 12.00 3.55
CA ASN A 236 -19.67 10.77 2.76
C ASN A 236 -19.32 10.89 1.26
N LYS A 237 -18.95 12.06 0.74
CA LYS A 237 -18.43 12.17 -0.63
C LYS A 237 -17.03 11.57 -0.73
N LEU A 238 -16.14 11.80 0.24
CA LEU A 238 -14.85 11.12 0.36
C LEU A 238 -14.85 10.14 1.55
N ARG A 239 -14.36 8.92 1.33
CA ARG A 239 -14.00 8.00 2.42
C ARG A 239 -12.61 8.35 2.90
N LEU A 240 -12.48 8.68 4.19
CA LEU A 240 -11.25 9.22 4.76
C LEU A 240 -10.64 8.28 5.79
N ILE A 241 -9.32 8.09 5.72
CA ILE A 241 -8.49 7.47 6.76
C ILE A 241 -7.30 8.34 7.07
N ILE A 242 -7.09 8.62 8.34
CA ILE A 242 -5.97 9.43 8.85
C ILE A 242 -5.30 8.63 9.94
N ASP A 243 -3.99 8.51 9.92
CA ASP A 243 -3.24 7.90 11.00
C ASP A 243 -1.98 8.69 11.34
N CYS A 244 -1.56 8.60 12.60
CA CYS A 244 -0.33 9.21 13.08
C CYS A 244 0.23 8.46 14.29
N GLY A 245 1.53 8.30 14.34
CA GLY A 245 2.24 7.77 15.51
C GLY A 245 2.21 8.76 16.67
N LYS A 246 2.09 8.26 17.91
CA LYS A 246 1.97 9.10 19.10
C LYS A 246 3.24 9.89 19.42
N GLU A 247 4.40 9.38 18.98
CA GLU A 247 5.71 10.02 19.13
C GLU A 247 6.11 10.88 17.92
N ASP A 248 5.19 11.03 16.95
CA ASP A 248 5.40 11.83 15.74
C ASP A 248 5.24 13.33 16.06
N PHE A 249 6.12 14.18 15.53
CA PHE A 249 6.02 15.63 15.72
C PHE A 249 4.76 16.25 15.07
N PHE A 250 4.14 15.55 14.10
CA PHE A 250 2.84 15.93 13.56
C PHE A 250 1.64 15.34 14.31
N TYR A 251 1.85 14.61 15.42
CA TYR A 251 0.75 13.96 16.14
C TYR A 251 -0.33 14.97 16.55
N THR A 252 0.06 16.06 17.20
CA THR A 252 -0.89 17.08 17.71
C THR A 252 -1.74 17.70 16.59
N VAL A 253 -1.14 18.01 15.44
CA VAL A 253 -1.91 18.60 14.32
C VAL A 253 -2.84 17.58 13.64
N ASN A 254 -2.50 16.29 13.67
CA ASN A 254 -3.39 15.23 13.16
C ASN A 254 -4.55 14.95 14.12
N VAL A 255 -4.34 15.03 15.45
CA VAL A 255 -5.42 14.99 16.44
C VAL A 255 -6.35 16.19 16.27
N ALA A 256 -5.80 17.39 16.10
CA ALA A 256 -6.60 18.60 15.86
C ALA A 256 -7.43 18.52 14.57
N LEU A 257 -6.89 17.87 13.51
CA LEU A 257 -7.66 17.60 12.29
C LEU A 257 -8.81 16.62 12.56
N HIS A 258 -8.57 15.55 13.33
CA HIS A 258 -9.62 14.63 13.76
C HIS A 258 -10.74 15.36 14.50
N ASP A 259 -10.40 16.16 15.50
CA ASP A 259 -11.38 16.92 16.27
C ASP A 259 -12.19 17.88 15.39
N LYS A 260 -11.51 18.54 14.43
CA LYS A 260 -12.19 19.43 13.48
C LYS A 260 -13.13 18.69 12.54
N LEU A 261 -12.74 17.51 12.04
CA LEU A 261 -13.62 16.66 11.23
C LEU A 261 -14.84 16.20 12.03
N MET A 262 -14.65 15.80 13.29
CA MET A 262 -15.75 15.47 14.21
C MET A 262 -16.70 16.66 14.42
N TYR A 263 -16.17 17.85 14.68
CA TYR A 263 -16.95 19.07 14.84
C TYR A 263 -17.82 19.40 13.61
N HIS A 264 -17.29 19.15 12.41
CA HIS A 264 -18.00 19.36 11.15
C HIS A 264 -18.86 18.17 10.72
N ASN A 265 -19.02 17.13 11.56
CA ASN A 265 -19.74 15.88 11.26
C ASN A 265 -19.26 15.20 9.96
N ILE A 266 -17.95 15.22 9.69
CA ILE A 266 -17.34 14.53 8.55
C ILE A 266 -16.93 13.12 8.98
N ASN A 267 -17.55 12.12 8.37
CA ASN A 267 -17.22 10.71 8.64
C ASN A 267 -15.80 10.37 8.16
N HIS A 268 -14.99 9.82 9.07
CA HIS A 268 -13.62 9.42 8.80
C HIS A 268 -13.16 8.31 9.76
N THR A 269 -12.09 7.63 9.39
CA THR A 269 -11.36 6.72 10.27
C THR A 269 -10.11 7.43 10.78
N PHE A 270 -9.91 7.45 12.10
CA PHE A 270 -8.69 7.97 12.72
C PHE A 270 -8.01 6.87 13.51
N VAL A 271 -6.72 6.64 13.25
CA VAL A 271 -5.92 5.59 13.89
C VAL A 271 -4.69 6.20 14.53
N THR A 272 -4.45 5.88 15.79
CA THR A 272 -3.20 6.23 16.46
C THR A 272 -2.56 5.00 17.08
N SER A 273 -1.26 4.90 16.98
CA SER A 273 -0.48 3.84 17.60
C SER A 273 0.89 4.35 18.02
N GLU A 274 1.66 3.53 18.69
CA GLU A 274 3.07 3.80 18.99
C GLU A 274 3.88 3.99 17.71
N GLY A 275 4.88 4.86 17.74
CA GLY A 275 5.82 5.14 16.67
C GLY A 275 5.92 6.62 16.31
N GLY A 276 7.06 6.98 15.75
CA GLY A 276 7.42 8.35 15.36
C GLY A 276 7.42 8.54 13.84
N HIS A 277 8.00 9.65 13.39
CA HIS A 277 8.07 10.06 11.98
C HIS A 277 9.14 9.29 11.19
N ASN A 278 8.93 8.00 10.95
CA ASN A 278 9.92 7.11 10.32
C ASN A 278 9.29 5.95 9.54
N TRP A 279 10.12 5.24 8.77
CA TRP A 279 9.68 4.12 7.94
C TRP A 279 9.20 2.91 8.74
N GLU A 280 9.61 2.74 9.98
CA GLU A 280 9.09 1.68 10.83
C GLU A 280 7.59 1.88 11.07
N TYR A 281 7.17 3.11 11.37
CA TYR A 281 5.77 3.45 11.51
C TYR A 281 5.03 3.35 10.17
N TRP A 282 5.55 4.01 9.12
CA TRP A 282 4.86 4.10 7.83
C TRP A 282 4.69 2.76 7.12
N SER A 283 5.65 1.83 7.27
CA SER A 283 5.53 0.47 6.71
C SER A 283 4.46 -0.37 7.39
N ARG A 284 4.13 -0.10 8.66
CA ARG A 284 2.99 -0.71 9.35
C ARG A 284 1.67 -0.02 8.96
N SER A 285 1.67 1.30 8.91
CA SER A 285 0.51 2.12 8.56
C SER A 285 -0.08 1.73 7.21
N ILE A 286 0.75 1.58 6.18
CA ILE A 286 0.27 1.28 4.83
C ILE A 286 -0.53 -0.03 4.76
N VAL A 287 -0.27 -1.00 5.64
CA VAL A 287 -0.99 -2.29 5.66
C VAL A 287 -2.49 -2.08 5.93
N TYR A 288 -2.83 -1.33 6.97
CA TYR A 288 -4.24 -1.08 7.28
C TYR A 288 -4.88 0.00 6.42
N GLN A 289 -4.11 0.97 5.92
CA GLN A 289 -4.61 1.91 4.92
C GLN A 289 -5.00 1.18 3.62
N MET A 290 -4.17 0.27 3.11
CA MET A 290 -4.48 -0.50 1.92
C MET A 290 -5.68 -1.43 2.12
N ALA A 291 -5.86 -2.00 3.32
CA ALA A 291 -7.06 -2.75 3.67
C ALA A 291 -8.33 -1.87 3.68
N PHE A 292 -8.24 -0.65 4.19
CA PHE A 292 -9.32 0.33 4.15
C PHE A 292 -9.73 0.67 2.71
N PHE A 293 -8.77 0.93 1.82
CA PHE A 293 -9.07 1.21 0.41
C PHE A 293 -9.66 0.00 -0.30
N LYS A 294 -9.21 -1.21 0.02
CA LYS A 294 -9.84 -2.44 -0.48
C LYS A 294 -11.32 -2.49 -0.11
N GLY A 295 -11.65 -2.21 1.15
CA GLY A 295 -13.04 -2.13 1.62
C GLY A 295 -13.86 -1.08 0.86
N TYR A 296 -13.28 0.08 0.55
CA TYR A 296 -13.91 1.11 -0.26
C TYR A 296 -14.19 0.62 -1.70
N PHE A 297 -13.19 0.08 -2.39
CA PHE A 297 -13.34 -0.42 -3.76
C PHE A 297 -14.34 -1.56 -3.88
N ASP A 298 -14.40 -2.46 -2.90
CA ASP A 298 -15.38 -3.55 -2.88
C ASP A 298 -16.82 -3.04 -2.70
N GLN A 299 -17.02 -2.00 -1.90
CA GLN A 299 -18.34 -1.38 -1.72
C GLN A 299 -18.80 -0.68 -3.01
N ALA A 300 -17.92 0.08 -3.67
CA ALA A 300 -18.19 0.73 -4.94
C ALA A 300 -18.66 -0.29 -6.01
N LYS A 301 -17.91 -1.38 -6.17
CA LYS A 301 -18.24 -2.47 -7.11
C LYS A 301 -19.59 -3.15 -6.82
N LYS A 302 -19.98 -3.27 -5.54
CA LYS A 302 -21.29 -3.84 -5.16
C LYS A 302 -22.43 -2.88 -5.48
N SER A 303 -22.22 -1.57 -5.37
CA SER A 303 -23.23 -0.55 -5.66
C SER A 303 -23.52 -0.48 -7.16
N GLU A 304 -22.50 -0.57 -8.01
CA GLU A 304 -22.67 -0.63 -9.48
C GLU A 304 -23.52 -1.83 -9.90
N LYS A 305 -23.26 -3.02 -9.35
CA LYS A 305 -24.03 -4.26 -9.66
C LYS A 305 -25.49 -4.21 -9.22
N LYS A 306 -25.87 -3.31 -8.31
CA LYS A 306 -27.28 -3.18 -7.87
C LYS A 306 -28.07 -2.19 -8.73
N ASN A 307 -27.38 -1.30 -9.44
CA ASN A 307 -27.98 -0.21 -10.21
C ASN A 307 -27.95 -0.46 -11.73
N GLY A 308 -27.30 -1.53 -12.20
CA GLY A 308 -27.27 -2.02 -13.57
C GLY A 308 -27.96 -3.36 -13.70
#